data_f8c076f365257bbc1dc21b23501ed475
#
_entry.id   f8c076f365257bbc1dc21b23501ed475
#
_cell.length_a   1.000
_cell.length_b   1.000
_cell.length_c   1.000
_cell.angle_alpha   90.00
_cell.angle_beta   90.00
_cell.angle_gamma   90.00
#
_symmetry.space_group_name_H-M   'P 1'
#
loop_
_entity.id
_entity.type
_entity.pdbx_description
1 polymer ?
#
loop_
_entity_poly.entity_id
_entity_poly.type
_entity_poly.pdbx_seq_one_letter_code
_entity_poly.pdbx_strand_id
1 'polypeptide(L)'
;MEKKESGHRVALKEEDKQLIERIRDGKEEAFELLFKQYYQPLCIFALRYLPDEDAAKDLVQDMFFKIWEKRETFYITTSLESYLYRSVHNLSINYLNHEKIKKGYKDKILDGFKRRLYNDDHAFSEFKLQEEVDKSIESLPERRKKIFKLSRMDGLKYSEIAARMDISVKTVEAQMIQAISFLRDKLKDYKQR
;
A
#
# COMPACT_ATOMS: atom_id res chain seq x y z
N MET A 1 -29.52 25.27 -8.07
CA MET A 1 -29.49 23.78 -7.98
C MET A 1 -28.04 23.35 -7.89
N GLU A 2 -27.53 23.21 -6.67
CA GLU A 2 -26.16 22.81 -6.40
C GLU A 2 -26.06 21.28 -6.46
N LYS A 3 -25.25 20.77 -7.39
CA LYS A 3 -24.87 19.35 -7.40
C LYS A 3 -23.75 19.13 -6.39
N LYS A 4 -24.09 18.56 -5.24
CA LYS A 4 -23.13 17.98 -4.29
C LYS A 4 -22.43 16.79 -4.95
N GLU A 5 -21.18 16.96 -5.36
CA GLU A 5 -20.27 15.85 -5.63
C GLU A 5 -19.70 15.36 -4.29
N SER A 6 -20.34 14.35 -3.71
CA SER A 6 -19.79 13.65 -2.55
C SER A 6 -18.89 12.50 -3.00
N GLY A 7 -17.65 12.82 -3.36
CA GLY A 7 -16.59 11.82 -3.42
C GLY A 7 -16.22 11.41 -2.00
N HIS A 8 -16.59 10.21 -1.57
CA HIS A 8 -16.16 9.64 -0.29
C HIS A 8 -14.65 9.44 -0.28
N ARG A 9 -13.90 10.51 0.01
CA ARG A 9 -12.56 10.37 0.59
C ARG A 9 -12.82 9.89 2.01
N VAL A 10 -12.44 8.65 2.33
CA VAL A 10 -12.32 8.22 3.72
C VAL A 10 -11.24 9.12 4.32
N ALA A 11 -11.69 10.20 4.96
CA ALA A 11 -10.80 11.14 5.63
C ALA A 11 -10.13 10.37 6.77
N LEU A 12 -8.84 10.63 6.98
CA LEU A 12 -8.12 10.14 8.14
C LEU A 12 -8.89 10.56 9.41
N LYS A 13 -9.17 9.61 10.28
CA LYS A 13 -9.84 9.89 11.56
C LYS A 13 -8.98 10.85 12.36
N GLU A 14 -9.60 11.73 13.13
CA GLU A 14 -8.87 12.71 13.93
C GLU A 14 -7.92 12.06 14.94
N GLU A 15 -8.35 10.95 15.53
CA GLU A 15 -7.54 10.12 16.44
C GLU A 15 -6.28 9.57 15.73
N ASP A 16 -6.43 9.10 14.49
CA ASP A 16 -5.31 8.59 13.69
C ASP A 16 -4.31 9.71 13.35
N LYS A 17 -4.80 10.93 13.06
CA LYS A 17 -3.94 12.10 12.80
C LYS A 17 -3.09 12.44 14.01
N GLN A 18 -3.73 12.56 15.18
CA GLN A 18 -3.03 12.85 16.44
C GLN A 18 -2.00 11.76 16.78
N LEU A 19 -2.34 10.49 16.53
CA LEU A 19 -1.42 9.38 16.75
C LEU A 19 -0.20 9.49 15.82
N ILE A 20 -0.43 9.75 14.52
CA ILE A 20 0.64 9.91 13.53
C ILE A 20 1.54 11.11 13.85
N GLU A 21 0.98 12.26 14.24
CA GLU A 21 1.75 13.43 14.63
C GLU A 21 2.65 13.12 15.84
N ARG A 22 2.12 12.48 16.88
CA ARG A 22 2.90 12.07 18.05
C ARG A 22 4.03 11.09 17.69
N ILE A 23 3.79 10.16 16.76
CA ILE A 23 4.83 9.23 16.27
C ILE A 23 5.91 10.01 15.54
N ARG A 24 5.55 10.98 14.70
CA ARG A 24 6.49 11.85 14.00
C ARG A 24 7.37 12.67 14.95
N ASP A 25 6.78 13.12 16.06
CA ASP A 25 7.48 13.83 17.14
C ASP A 25 8.35 12.90 17.99
N GLY A 26 8.46 11.61 17.66
CA GLY A 26 9.29 10.63 18.35
C GLY A 26 8.73 10.19 19.70
N LYS A 27 7.42 10.32 19.94
CA LYS A 27 6.79 9.83 21.17
C LYS A 27 6.67 8.30 21.14
N GLU A 28 7.50 7.63 21.92
CA GLU A 28 7.56 6.16 21.97
C GLU A 28 6.22 5.56 22.41
N GLU A 29 5.50 6.19 23.33
CA GLU A 29 4.19 5.70 23.79
C GLU A 29 3.15 5.68 22.66
N ALA A 30 3.23 6.64 21.74
CA ALA A 30 2.33 6.69 20.59
C ALA A 30 2.64 5.56 19.60
N PHE A 31 3.92 5.26 19.40
CA PHE A 31 4.33 4.12 18.57
C PHE A 31 3.98 2.78 19.21
N GLU A 32 4.14 2.66 20.53
CA GLU A 32 3.73 1.47 21.29
C GLU A 32 2.23 1.20 21.17
N LEU A 33 1.39 2.25 21.24
CA LEU A 33 -0.05 2.13 21.02
C LEU A 33 -0.36 1.61 19.62
N LEU A 34 0.27 2.18 18.59
CA LEU A 34 0.14 1.72 17.21
C LEU A 34 0.53 0.23 17.09
N PHE A 35 1.68 -0.13 17.65
CA PHE A 35 2.19 -1.50 17.61
C PHE A 35 1.23 -2.47 18.31
N LYS A 36 0.81 -2.18 19.54
CA LYS A 36 -0.12 -3.04 20.30
C LYS A 36 -1.45 -3.26 19.58
N GLN A 37 -1.96 -2.22 18.93
CA GLN A 37 -3.24 -2.28 18.24
C GLN A 37 -3.18 -3.11 16.96
N TYR A 38 -2.09 -3.01 16.19
CA TYR A 38 -2.05 -3.55 14.83
C TYR A 38 -1.12 -4.75 14.63
N TYR A 39 -0.16 -5.00 15.52
CA TYR A 39 0.85 -6.06 15.31
C TYR A 39 0.21 -7.43 15.10
N GLN A 40 -0.61 -7.88 16.04
CA GLN A 40 -1.25 -9.20 15.97
C GLN A 40 -2.18 -9.34 14.75
N PRO A 41 -3.12 -8.42 14.48
CA PRO A 41 -3.95 -8.47 13.28
C PRO A 41 -3.16 -8.50 11.98
N LEU A 42 -2.07 -7.74 11.89
CA LEU A 42 -1.21 -7.70 10.70
C LEU A 42 -0.40 -8.99 10.52
N CYS A 43 0.06 -9.63 11.61
CA CYS A 43 0.69 -10.96 11.53
C CYS A 43 -0.29 -12.00 11.00
N ILE A 44 -1.53 -12.02 11.51
CA ILE A 44 -2.58 -12.92 11.01
C ILE A 44 -2.87 -12.66 9.54
N PHE A 45 -2.90 -11.39 9.13
CA PHE A 45 -3.08 -11.02 7.73
C PHE A 45 -1.90 -11.47 6.86
N ALA A 46 -0.65 -11.28 7.31
CA ALA A 46 0.55 -11.70 6.61
C ALA A 46 0.61 -13.21 6.39
N LEU A 47 0.11 -14.02 7.33
CA LEU A 47 0.02 -15.49 7.22
C LEU A 47 -0.83 -15.96 6.04
N ARG A 48 -1.68 -15.11 5.47
CA ARG A 48 -2.40 -15.44 4.23
C ARG A 48 -1.45 -15.54 3.03
N TYR A 49 -0.29 -14.90 3.09
CA TYR A 49 0.69 -14.78 2.00
C TYR A 49 2.00 -15.50 2.29
N LEU A 50 2.35 -15.66 3.55
CA LEU A 50 3.65 -16.18 3.98
C LEU A 50 3.56 -17.64 4.42
N PRO A 51 4.66 -18.41 4.32
CA PRO A 51 4.64 -19.85 4.54
C PRO A 51 4.43 -20.23 6.01
N ASP A 52 4.89 -19.40 6.93
CA ASP A 52 4.90 -19.68 8.36
C ASP A 52 4.77 -18.41 9.20
N GLU A 53 4.62 -18.63 10.50
CA GLU A 53 4.38 -17.58 11.48
C GLU A 53 5.63 -16.71 11.72
N ASP A 54 6.81 -17.29 11.64
CA ASP A 54 8.06 -16.59 11.89
C ASP A 54 8.31 -15.58 10.76
N ALA A 55 8.15 -16.01 9.50
CA ALA A 55 8.22 -15.12 8.35
C ALA A 55 7.19 -13.97 8.42
N ALA A 56 5.98 -14.26 8.92
CA ALA A 56 4.94 -13.25 9.10
C ALA A 56 5.31 -12.24 10.19
N LYS A 57 5.83 -12.70 11.32
CA LYS A 57 6.28 -11.86 12.43
C LYS A 57 7.44 -10.96 12.01
N ASP A 58 8.45 -11.54 11.38
CA ASP A 58 9.63 -10.81 10.92
C ASP A 58 9.25 -9.70 9.93
N LEU A 59 8.40 -10.02 8.96
CA LEU A 59 7.94 -9.04 7.97
C LEU A 59 7.17 -7.88 8.61
N VAL A 60 6.29 -8.18 9.57
CA VAL A 60 5.51 -7.14 10.26
C VAL A 60 6.40 -6.32 11.18
N GLN A 61 7.36 -6.92 11.88
CA GLN A 61 8.35 -6.21 12.69
C GLN A 61 9.20 -5.26 11.83
N ASP A 62 9.71 -5.75 10.69
CA ASP A 62 10.46 -4.93 9.74
C ASP A 62 9.65 -3.73 9.21
N MET A 63 8.35 -3.94 8.98
CA MET A 63 7.46 -2.84 8.59
C MET A 63 7.37 -1.79 9.70
N PHE A 64 7.13 -2.18 10.94
CA PHE A 64 7.06 -1.25 12.07
C PHE A 64 8.39 -0.56 12.32
N PHE A 65 9.51 -1.29 12.21
CA PHE A 65 10.85 -0.70 12.31
C PHE A 65 11.05 0.41 11.27
N LYS A 66 10.68 0.17 10.02
CA LYS A 66 10.76 1.19 8.95
C LYS A 66 9.86 2.39 9.21
N ILE A 67 8.67 2.19 9.79
CA ILE A 67 7.80 3.30 10.20
C ILE A 67 8.50 4.15 11.25
N TRP A 68 9.10 3.53 12.26
CA TRP A 68 9.83 4.24 13.31
C TRP A 68 11.09 4.93 12.80
N GLU A 69 11.87 4.25 12.00
CA GLU A 69 13.10 4.80 11.39
C GLU A 69 12.78 6.05 10.54
N LYS A 70 11.70 5.99 9.75
CA LYS A 70 11.29 7.08 8.85
C LYS A 70 10.15 7.94 9.41
N ARG A 71 9.94 7.95 10.72
CA ARG A 71 8.79 8.60 11.37
C ARG A 71 8.61 10.07 11.00
N GLU A 72 9.71 10.81 10.84
CA GLU A 72 9.67 12.23 10.48
C GLU A 72 8.99 12.50 9.13
N THR A 73 9.09 11.53 8.22
CA THR A 73 8.47 11.58 6.88
C THR A 73 7.21 10.73 6.78
N PHE A 74 6.72 10.23 7.90
CA PHE A 74 5.54 9.38 7.96
C PHE A 74 4.26 10.20 7.81
N TYR A 75 3.75 10.28 6.58
CA TYR A 75 2.52 10.98 6.23
C TYR A 75 1.54 10.03 5.57
N ILE A 76 0.31 10.00 6.10
CA ILE A 76 -0.79 9.20 5.57
C ILE A 76 -1.92 10.15 5.16
N THR A 77 -2.42 9.99 3.95
CA THR A 77 -3.53 10.79 3.39
C THR A 77 -4.84 10.03 3.34
N THR A 78 -4.81 8.75 3.74
CA THR A 78 -5.94 7.83 3.77
C THR A 78 -6.13 7.27 5.18
N SER A 79 -6.89 6.20 5.35
CA SER A 79 -7.00 5.51 6.64
C SER A 79 -5.65 4.90 7.05
N LEU A 80 -5.26 5.07 8.31
CA LEU A 80 -4.07 4.44 8.91
C LEU A 80 -4.12 2.93 8.78
N GLU A 81 -5.26 2.33 9.07
CA GLU A 81 -5.50 0.91 8.92
C GLU A 81 -5.24 0.45 7.48
N SER A 82 -5.85 1.09 6.50
CA SER A 82 -5.65 0.76 5.07
C SER A 82 -4.19 0.87 4.64
N TYR A 83 -3.46 1.85 5.18
CA TYR A 83 -2.03 2.01 4.91
C TYR A 83 -1.23 0.80 5.44
N LEU A 84 -1.47 0.40 6.70
CA LEU A 84 -0.74 -0.71 7.34
C LEU A 84 -0.99 -2.04 6.64
N TYR A 85 -2.26 -2.38 6.37
CA TYR A 85 -2.61 -3.61 5.64
C TYR A 85 -2.05 -3.65 4.23
N ARG A 86 -2.08 -2.53 3.49
CA ARG A 86 -1.46 -2.41 2.16
C ARG A 86 0.06 -2.57 2.23
N SER A 87 0.70 -2.01 3.26
CA SER A 87 2.15 -2.14 3.45
C SER A 87 2.54 -3.60 3.67
N VAL A 88 1.84 -4.31 4.55
CA VAL A 88 2.06 -5.75 4.79
C VAL A 88 1.81 -6.56 3.52
N HIS A 89 0.72 -6.30 2.80
CA HIS A 89 0.44 -6.97 1.53
C HIS A 89 1.60 -6.82 0.54
N ASN A 90 2.04 -5.58 0.29
CA ASN A 90 3.12 -5.30 -0.66
C ASN A 90 4.44 -5.96 -0.24
N LEU A 91 4.78 -5.93 1.05
CA LEU A 91 5.97 -6.59 1.58
C LEU A 91 5.88 -8.11 1.43
N SER A 92 4.71 -8.69 1.67
CA SER A 92 4.49 -10.14 1.51
C SER A 92 4.65 -10.58 0.05
N ILE A 93 4.12 -9.82 -0.90
CA ILE A 93 4.30 -10.09 -2.33
C ILE A 93 5.78 -9.98 -2.74
N ASN A 94 6.49 -8.97 -2.23
CA ASN A 94 7.92 -8.82 -2.48
C ASN A 94 8.73 -9.99 -1.90
N TYR A 95 8.41 -10.43 -0.68
CA TYR A 95 9.01 -11.60 -0.05
C TYR A 95 8.83 -12.85 -0.92
N LEU A 96 7.61 -13.12 -1.37
CA LEU A 96 7.31 -14.25 -2.26
C LEU A 96 8.07 -14.19 -3.59
N ASN A 97 8.21 -13.01 -4.18
CA ASN A 97 8.96 -12.81 -5.41
C ASN A 97 10.46 -13.07 -5.20
N HIS A 98 11.04 -12.63 -4.08
CA HIS A 98 12.42 -12.91 -3.73
C HIS A 98 12.69 -14.39 -3.48
N GLU A 99 11.79 -15.08 -2.78
CA GLU A 99 11.90 -16.53 -2.55
C GLU A 99 11.78 -17.35 -3.84
N LYS A 100 10.94 -16.92 -4.79
CA LYS A 100 10.85 -17.53 -6.12
C LYS A 100 12.18 -17.46 -6.90
N ILE A 101 12.83 -16.30 -6.84
CA ILE A 101 14.13 -16.09 -7.50
C ILE A 101 15.20 -16.98 -6.87
N LYS A 102 15.23 -17.11 -5.53
CA LYS A 102 16.21 -17.92 -4.81
C LYS A 102 16.04 -19.43 -5.04
N LYS A 103 14.80 -19.92 -5.14
CA LYS A 103 14.51 -21.38 -5.18
C LYS A 103 14.31 -21.95 -6.60
N GLY A 104 14.34 -21.12 -7.65
CA GLY A 104 14.11 -21.60 -9.04
C GLY A 104 12.73 -22.25 -9.26
N TYR A 105 11.81 -22.10 -8.32
CA TYR A 105 10.49 -22.73 -8.35
C TYR A 105 9.45 -21.82 -8.98
N LYS A 106 9.05 -22.17 -10.22
CA LYS A 106 7.85 -21.65 -10.86
C LYS A 106 6.63 -22.44 -10.38
N ASP A 107 5.56 -21.72 -10.06
CA ASP A 107 4.13 -22.11 -10.10
C ASP A 107 3.45 -22.82 -8.92
N LYS A 108 4.09 -23.67 -8.11
CA LYS A 108 3.32 -24.47 -7.12
C LYS A 108 2.87 -23.71 -5.84
N ILE A 109 3.56 -22.67 -5.43
CA ILE A 109 3.20 -21.93 -4.20
C ILE A 109 2.01 -21.00 -4.46
N LEU A 110 1.93 -20.38 -5.65
CA LEU A 110 0.80 -19.53 -6.03
C LEU A 110 -0.53 -20.31 -6.11
N ASP A 111 -0.51 -21.54 -6.56
CA ASP A 111 -1.71 -22.39 -6.64
C ASP A 111 -2.23 -22.80 -5.25
N GLY A 112 -1.35 -23.08 -4.31
CA GLY A 112 -1.72 -23.34 -2.92
C GLY A 112 -2.32 -22.11 -2.23
N PHE A 113 -1.81 -20.92 -2.53
CA PHE A 113 -2.33 -19.64 -2.05
C PHE A 113 -3.67 -19.27 -2.67
N LYS A 114 -3.81 -19.42 -3.98
CA LYS A 114 -5.09 -19.20 -4.68
C LYS A 114 -6.20 -20.07 -4.09
N ARG A 115 -5.94 -21.33 -3.79
CA ARG A 115 -6.93 -22.24 -3.18
C ARG A 115 -7.35 -21.84 -1.75
N ARG A 116 -6.47 -21.25 -0.93
CA ARG A 116 -6.84 -20.75 0.41
C ARG A 116 -7.71 -19.50 0.35
N LEU A 117 -7.49 -18.65 -0.64
CA LEU A 117 -8.29 -17.44 -0.88
C LEU A 117 -9.69 -17.74 -1.45
N TYR A 118 -9.86 -18.87 -2.15
CA TYR A 118 -11.15 -19.24 -2.75
C TYR A 118 -12.26 -19.56 -1.74
N ASN A 119 -11.93 -19.78 -0.45
CA ASN A 119 -12.91 -20.13 0.58
C ASN A 119 -13.38 -18.92 1.42
N ASP A 120 -12.93 -17.71 1.13
CA ASP A 120 -13.35 -16.48 1.83
C ASP A 120 -13.74 -15.43 0.78
N ASP A 121 -15.06 -15.31 0.55
CA ASP A 121 -15.62 -14.43 -0.49
C ASP A 121 -15.20 -12.95 -0.34
N HIS A 122 -14.99 -12.47 0.88
CA HIS A 122 -14.52 -11.11 1.14
C HIS A 122 -13.03 -10.93 0.81
N ALA A 123 -12.18 -11.86 1.24
CA ALA A 123 -10.74 -11.81 0.93
C ALA A 123 -10.48 -11.98 -0.57
N PHE A 124 -11.34 -12.73 -1.28
CA PHE A 124 -11.26 -12.91 -2.71
C PHE A 124 -11.64 -11.62 -3.49
N SER A 125 -12.67 -10.91 -3.03
CA SER A 125 -13.09 -9.63 -3.61
C SER A 125 -12.00 -8.57 -3.46
N GLU A 126 -11.39 -8.46 -2.28
CA GLU A 126 -10.26 -7.54 -2.02
C GLU A 126 -9.01 -7.93 -2.82
N PHE A 127 -8.72 -9.23 -2.93
CA PHE A 127 -7.59 -9.72 -3.72
C PHE A 127 -7.77 -9.42 -5.22
N LYS A 128 -8.96 -9.69 -5.78
CA LYS A 128 -9.26 -9.35 -7.17
C LYS A 128 -9.15 -7.85 -7.42
N LEU A 129 -9.67 -7.04 -6.52
CA LEU A 129 -9.56 -5.58 -6.64
C LEU A 129 -8.09 -5.14 -6.61
N GLN A 130 -7.28 -5.71 -5.70
CA GLN A 130 -5.84 -5.40 -5.63
C GLN A 130 -5.10 -5.85 -6.90
N GLU A 131 -5.38 -7.04 -7.41
CA GLU A 131 -4.79 -7.54 -8.66
C GLU A 131 -5.13 -6.63 -9.85
N GLU A 132 -6.35 -6.14 -9.94
CA GLU A 132 -6.76 -5.22 -11.00
C GLU A 132 -6.17 -3.82 -10.83
N VAL A 133 -6.01 -3.35 -9.59
CA VAL A 133 -5.27 -2.11 -9.29
C VAL A 133 -3.82 -2.23 -9.76
N ASP A 134 -3.15 -3.34 -9.43
CA ASP A 134 -1.76 -3.57 -9.81
C ASP A 134 -1.60 -3.69 -11.34
N LYS A 135 -2.49 -4.44 -12.02
CA LYS A 135 -2.54 -4.50 -13.49
C LYS A 135 -2.78 -3.13 -14.11
N SER A 136 -3.67 -2.33 -13.51
CA SER A 136 -3.96 -0.99 -14.00
C SER A 136 -2.75 -0.07 -13.86
N ILE A 137 -1.99 -0.16 -12.75
CA ILE A 137 -0.75 0.59 -12.56
C ILE A 137 0.30 0.14 -13.58
N GLU A 138 0.46 -1.17 -13.81
CA GLU A 138 1.39 -1.70 -14.81
C GLU A 138 1.04 -1.28 -16.23
N SER A 139 -0.23 -1.04 -16.54
CA SER A 139 -0.69 -0.57 -17.86
C SER A 139 -0.49 0.93 -18.10
N LEU A 140 -0.03 1.69 -17.11
CA LEU A 140 0.34 3.09 -17.31
C LEU A 140 1.53 3.22 -18.28
N PRO A 141 1.58 4.28 -19.12
CA PRO A 141 2.78 4.59 -19.91
C PRO A 141 4.02 4.69 -19.01
N GLU A 142 5.15 4.13 -19.44
CA GLU A 142 6.35 3.92 -18.62
C GLU A 142 6.77 5.15 -17.79
N ARG A 143 6.82 6.34 -18.44
CA ARG A 143 7.20 7.58 -17.76
C ARG A 143 6.21 7.94 -16.65
N ARG A 144 4.92 7.78 -16.89
CA ARG A 144 3.84 8.05 -15.93
C ARG A 144 3.85 7.03 -14.80
N LYS A 145 4.02 5.76 -15.12
CA LYS A 145 4.15 4.65 -14.16
C LYS A 145 5.31 4.91 -13.19
N LYS A 146 6.48 5.30 -13.70
CA LYS A 146 7.64 5.62 -12.89
C LYS A 146 7.36 6.76 -11.91
N ILE A 147 6.76 7.86 -12.38
CA ILE A 147 6.38 9.00 -11.53
C ILE A 147 5.36 8.55 -10.46
N PHE A 148 4.35 7.78 -10.86
CA PHE A 148 3.33 7.27 -9.95
C PHE A 148 3.93 6.37 -8.86
N LYS A 149 4.82 5.44 -9.22
CA LYS A 149 5.51 4.55 -8.27
C LYS A 149 6.40 5.34 -7.31
N LEU A 150 7.22 6.26 -7.81
CA LEU A 150 8.07 7.12 -6.97
C LEU A 150 7.26 7.92 -5.95
N SER A 151 6.07 8.42 -6.34
CA SER A 151 5.22 9.17 -5.44
C SER A 151 4.45 8.29 -4.45
N ARG A 152 3.85 7.18 -4.90
CA ARG A 152 2.90 6.38 -4.11
C ARG A 152 3.50 5.20 -3.38
N MET A 153 4.58 4.61 -3.91
CA MET A 153 5.26 3.47 -3.32
C MET A 153 6.51 3.90 -2.56
N ASP A 154 7.30 4.81 -3.15
CA ASP A 154 8.56 5.28 -2.54
C ASP A 154 8.35 6.52 -1.65
N GLY A 155 7.16 7.15 -1.67
CA GLY A 155 6.79 8.27 -0.81
C GLY A 155 7.51 9.59 -1.13
N LEU A 156 8.15 9.72 -2.31
CA LEU A 156 8.89 10.91 -2.68
C LEU A 156 7.96 12.11 -2.93
N LYS A 157 8.42 13.31 -2.52
CA LYS A 157 7.75 14.57 -2.82
C LYS A 157 7.89 14.89 -4.31
N TYR A 158 6.96 15.65 -4.86
CA TYR A 158 6.99 16.03 -6.28
C TYR A 158 8.25 16.80 -6.69
N SER A 159 8.82 17.59 -5.78
CA SER A 159 10.10 18.27 -5.99
C SER A 159 11.27 17.29 -6.12
N GLU A 160 11.28 16.23 -5.31
CA GLU A 160 12.31 15.19 -5.33
C GLU A 160 12.21 14.33 -6.60
N ILE A 161 10.95 14.01 -7.01
CA ILE A 161 10.69 13.31 -8.27
C ILE A 161 11.14 14.17 -9.47
N ALA A 162 10.83 15.45 -9.44
CA ALA A 162 11.19 16.41 -10.48
C ALA A 162 12.72 16.45 -10.65
N ALA A 163 13.46 16.61 -9.55
CA ALA A 163 14.92 16.58 -9.54
C ALA A 163 15.48 15.25 -10.04
N ARG A 164 14.93 14.10 -9.57
CA ARG A 164 15.41 12.77 -9.94
C ARG A 164 15.17 12.40 -11.40
N MET A 165 14.12 12.97 -12.01
CA MET A 165 13.73 12.68 -13.40
C MET A 165 14.11 13.79 -14.38
N ASP A 166 14.77 14.84 -13.90
CA ASP A 166 15.15 16.03 -14.69
C ASP A 166 13.94 16.64 -15.44
N ILE A 167 12.89 16.93 -14.68
CA ILE A 167 11.64 17.55 -15.17
C ILE A 167 11.13 18.61 -14.19
N SER A 168 10.21 19.46 -14.64
CA SER A 168 9.57 20.44 -13.76
C SER A 168 8.59 19.77 -12.77
N VAL A 169 8.41 20.35 -11.59
CA VAL A 169 7.38 19.94 -10.61
C VAL A 169 5.99 19.97 -11.28
N LYS A 170 5.72 20.97 -12.10
CA LYS A 170 4.46 21.10 -12.86
C LYS A 170 4.24 19.91 -13.81
N THR A 171 5.33 19.37 -14.39
CA THR A 171 5.27 18.15 -15.22
C THR A 171 4.92 16.94 -14.37
N VAL A 172 5.49 16.80 -13.17
CA VAL A 172 5.16 15.71 -12.23
C VAL A 172 3.68 15.76 -11.85
N GLU A 173 3.17 16.94 -11.49
CA GLU A 173 1.75 17.16 -11.15
C GLU A 173 0.82 16.74 -12.30
N ALA A 174 1.11 17.20 -13.52
CA ALA A 174 0.32 16.87 -14.70
C ALA A 174 0.31 15.34 -14.96
N GLN A 175 1.46 14.66 -14.83
CA GLN A 175 1.55 13.22 -15.00
C GLN A 175 0.79 12.48 -13.89
N MET A 176 0.82 12.96 -12.65
CA MET A 176 0.06 12.38 -11.53
C MET A 176 -1.44 12.53 -11.73
N ILE A 177 -1.93 13.68 -12.16
CA ILE A 177 -3.34 13.91 -12.49
C ILE A 177 -3.81 12.91 -13.55
N GLN A 178 -3.02 12.77 -14.64
CA GLN A 178 -3.34 11.85 -15.73
C GLN A 178 -3.27 10.37 -15.27
N ALA A 179 -2.32 10.00 -14.39
CA ALA A 179 -2.25 8.67 -13.83
C ALA A 179 -3.50 8.34 -13.01
N ILE A 180 -3.91 9.26 -12.12
CA ILE A 180 -5.09 9.07 -11.26
C ILE A 180 -6.37 9.00 -12.09
N SER A 181 -6.50 9.83 -13.12
CA SER A 181 -7.65 9.78 -14.03
C SER A 181 -7.74 8.44 -14.75
N PHE A 182 -6.62 7.99 -15.34
CA PHE A 182 -6.55 6.70 -16.02
C PHE A 182 -6.92 5.52 -15.11
N LEU A 183 -6.35 5.47 -13.89
CA LEU A 183 -6.65 4.42 -12.91
C LEU A 183 -8.11 4.47 -12.46
N ARG A 184 -8.67 5.66 -12.27
CA ARG A 184 -10.08 5.84 -11.94
C ARG A 184 -10.99 5.28 -13.04
N ASP A 185 -10.67 5.55 -14.30
CA ASP A 185 -11.46 5.07 -15.44
C ASP A 185 -11.38 3.55 -15.60
N LYS A 186 -10.21 2.97 -15.38
CA LYS A 186 -10.01 1.51 -15.42
C LYS A 186 -10.73 0.79 -14.28
N LEU A 187 -10.87 1.41 -13.11
CA LEU A 187 -11.45 0.80 -11.91
C LEU A 187 -12.91 1.19 -11.67
N LYS A 188 -13.56 1.87 -12.61
CA LYS A 188 -14.98 2.27 -12.48
C LYS A 188 -15.92 1.10 -12.29
N ASP A 189 -15.68 0.01 -12.99
CA ASP A 189 -16.56 -1.17 -12.99
C ASP A 189 -16.52 -1.94 -11.65
N TYR A 190 -15.48 -1.72 -10.83
CA TYR A 190 -15.37 -2.31 -9.49
C TYR A 190 -16.11 -1.53 -8.39
N LYS A 191 -16.57 -0.30 -8.66
CA LYS A 191 -17.36 0.49 -7.72
C LYS A 191 -18.86 0.13 -7.69
N GLN A 192 -19.31 -0.70 -8.64
CA GLN A 192 -20.74 -1.02 -8.82
C GLN A 192 -21.09 -2.47 -8.41
N ARG A 193 -20.15 -3.21 -7.86
CA ARG A 193 -20.35 -4.53 -7.26
C ARG A 193 -20.09 -4.48 -5.77
#